data_3b652e1a584953fa03125e92deea741e
#
_entry.id   3b652e1a584953fa03125e92deea741e
#
_cell.length_a   1.000
_cell.length_b   1.000
_cell.length_c   1.000
_cell.angle_alpha   90.00
_cell.angle_beta   90.00
_cell.angle_gamma   90.00
#
_symmetry.space_group_name_H-M   'P 1'
#
loop_
_entity.id
_entity.type
_entity.pdbx_description
1 polymer ?
#
loop_
_entity_poly.entity_id
_entity_poly.type
_entity_poly.pdbx_seq_one_letter_code
_entity_poly.pdbx_strand_id
1 'polypeptide(L)'
;MGRLAAPLFLFAVIEGFVHTHNRKKYFLRIYALAILMGLIQFGFYNFLHPLVRPDGFFPQNMMLSSFVILLVALQGIAWIQERKYLKGIPTLLFPILLPLLMLPFYLLSVNKPMLGFLLKLLNFTVLPVHTFISDGGTWLLLTGIAMYLCHKNLKKEVLAFVSVSLVWALIAIVLSRPSFHDLMFKYIEWMEIFAAPLMLCYNGQRGKGSKYLFYVFYPTHIYLLYALSVIFYR
;
A
#
# COMPACT_ATOMS: atom_id res chain seq x y z
N MET A 1 1.74 -17.52 -1.07
CA MET A 1 1.12 -16.87 -2.25
C MET A 1 0.77 -15.39 -2.05
N GLY A 2 0.46 -14.90 -0.86
CA GLY A 2 0.14 -13.49 -0.61
C GLY A 2 1.23 -12.49 -1.04
N ARG A 3 2.51 -12.87 -0.96
CA ARG A 3 3.64 -11.99 -1.32
C ARG A 3 3.76 -11.66 -2.81
N LEU A 4 3.17 -12.47 -3.70
CA LEU A 4 3.13 -12.15 -5.13
C LEU A 4 2.00 -11.17 -5.48
N ALA A 5 0.94 -11.16 -4.70
CA ALA A 5 -0.24 -10.33 -4.98
C ALA A 5 0.06 -8.83 -4.83
N ALA A 6 0.77 -8.44 -3.77
CA ALA A 6 1.06 -7.04 -3.48
C ALA A 6 1.82 -6.33 -4.62
N PRO A 7 2.94 -6.86 -5.15
CA PRO A 7 3.64 -6.27 -6.28
C PRO A 7 2.81 -6.25 -7.57
N LEU A 8 2.00 -7.28 -7.82
CA LEU A 8 1.13 -7.30 -9.00
C LEU A 8 0.01 -6.25 -8.91
N PHE A 9 -0.54 -6.04 -7.70
CA PHE A 9 -1.49 -4.93 -7.49
C PHE A 9 -0.82 -3.57 -7.63
N LEU A 10 0.40 -3.41 -7.12
CA LEU A 10 1.19 -2.19 -7.30
C LEU A 10 1.39 -1.89 -8.79
N PHE A 11 1.84 -2.87 -9.56
CA PHE A 11 1.98 -2.77 -11.01
C PHE A 11 0.66 -2.38 -11.68
N ALA A 12 -0.44 -3.08 -11.35
CA ALA A 12 -1.76 -2.77 -11.90
C ALA A 12 -2.26 -1.37 -11.54
N VAL A 13 -1.93 -0.85 -10.35
CA VAL A 13 -2.28 0.52 -9.94
C VAL A 13 -1.50 1.55 -10.76
N ILE A 14 -0.21 1.33 -11.01
CA ILE A 14 0.62 2.20 -11.84
C ILE A 14 0.10 2.20 -13.28
N GLU A 15 -0.12 1.04 -13.87
CA GLU A 15 -0.70 0.89 -15.21
C GLU A 15 -2.09 1.55 -15.30
N GLY A 16 -2.92 1.35 -14.28
CA GLY A 16 -4.22 2.02 -14.18
C GLY A 16 -4.09 3.55 -14.14
N PHE A 17 -3.11 4.09 -13.44
CA PHE A 17 -2.85 5.54 -13.38
C PHE A 17 -2.35 6.09 -14.72
N VAL A 18 -1.47 5.36 -15.40
CA VAL A 18 -0.90 5.75 -16.70
C VAL A 18 -1.97 5.74 -17.79
N HIS A 19 -2.79 4.69 -17.85
CA HIS A 19 -3.75 4.47 -18.93
C HIS A 19 -5.16 5.03 -18.66
N THR A 20 -5.42 5.59 -17.47
CA THR A 20 -6.75 6.12 -17.18
C THR A 20 -7.00 7.44 -17.88
N HIS A 21 -8.17 7.58 -18.53
CA HIS A 21 -8.60 8.83 -19.13
C HIS A 21 -8.93 9.92 -18.07
N ASN A 22 -9.35 9.51 -16.85
CA ASN A 22 -9.71 10.44 -15.77
C ASN A 22 -9.06 10.03 -14.46
N ARG A 23 -7.87 10.57 -14.20
CA ARG A 23 -7.07 10.32 -12.99
C ARG A 23 -7.83 10.68 -11.70
N LYS A 24 -8.63 11.76 -11.72
CA LYS A 24 -9.42 12.18 -10.56
C LYS A 24 -10.47 11.12 -10.19
N LYS A 25 -11.22 10.60 -11.17
CA LYS A 25 -12.22 9.53 -10.93
C LYS A 25 -11.53 8.23 -10.48
N TYR A 26 -10.37 7.92 -11.04
CA TYR A 26 -9.57 6.75 -10.65
C TYR A 26 -9.14 6.87 -9.19
N PHE A 27 -8.51 7.97 -8.82
CA PHE A 27 -8.11 8.28 -7.45
C PHE A 27 -9.29 8.18 -6.46
N LEU A 28 -10.40 8.87 -6.75
CA LEU A 28 -11.56 8.90 -5.85
C LEU A 28 -12.16 7.51 -5.57
N ARG A 29 -12.13 6.60 -6.54
CA ARG A 29 -12.61 5.22 -6.32
C ARG A 29 -11.72 4.45 -5.36
N ILE A 30 -10.39 4.50 -5.56
CA ILE A 30 -9.44 3.84 -4.67
C ILE A 30 -9.49 4.47 -3.29
N TYR A 31 -9.60 5.80 -3.21
CA TYR A 31 -9.69 6.53 -1.95
C TYR A 31 -10.94 6.20 -1.16
N ALA A 32 -12.11 6.17 -1.80
CA ALA A 32 -13.36 5.79 -1.14
C ALA A 32 -13.28 4.37 -0.57
N LEU A 33 -12.69 3.43 -1.32
CA LEU A 33 -12.51 2.07 -0.85
C LEU A 33 -11.47 1.99 0.28
N ALA A 34 -10.40 2.77 0.22
CA ALA A 34 -9.40 2.86 1.28
C ALA A 34 -10.01 3.39 2.59
N ILE A 35 -10.85 4.42 2.51
CA ILE A 35 -11.60 4.94 3.67
C ILE A 35 -12.49 3.86 4.27
N LEU A 36 -13.26 3.14 3.45
CA LEU A 36 -14.13 2.06 3.91
C LEU A 36 -13.34 0.98 4.65
N MET A 37 -12.24 0.51 4.05
CA MET A 37 -11.38 -0.50 4.66
C MET A 37 -10.72 0.00 5.95
N GLY A 38 -10.27 1.25 5.95
CA GLY A 38 -9.69 1.91 7.11
C GLY A 38 -10.69 2.07 8.27
N LEU A 39 -11.95 2.39 7.98
CA LEU A 39 -13.02 2.44 8.99
C LEU A 39 -13.26 1.06 9.63
N ILE A 40 -13.29 0.01 8.82
CA ILE A 40 -13.44 -1.36 9.34
C ILE A 40 -12.25 -1.73 10.24
N GLN A 41 -11.03 -1.45 9.80
CA GLN A 41 -9.83 -1.71 10.59
C GLN A 41 -9.80 -0.88 11.88
N PHE A 42 -10.17 0.39 11.82
CA PHE A 42 -10.33 1.24 13.01
C PHE A 42 -11.38 0.67 13.98
N GLY A 43 -12.47 0.09 13.45
CA GLY A 43 -13.48 -0.61 14.22
C GLY A 43 -12.91 -1.82 14.97
N PHE A 44 -12.09 -2.66 14.31
CA PHE A 44 -11.42 -3.79 14.98
C PHE A 44 -10.49 -3.33 16.12
N TYR A 45 -9.76 -2.22 15.92
CA TYR A 45 -8.86 -1.70 16.93
C TYR A 45 -9.55 -1.14 18.18
N ASN A 46 -10.77 -0.60 18.05
CA ASN A 46 -11.37 0.18 19.14
C ASN A 46 -12.69 -0.38 19.66
N PHE A 47 -13.45 -1.14 18.86
CA PHE A 47 -14.83 -1.51 19.18
C PHE A 47 -15.14 -2.99 18.97
N LEU A 48 -14.50 -3.67 18.03
CA LEU A 48 -14.85 -5.02 17.59
C LEU A 48 -13.98 -6.09 18.27
N HIS A 49 -13.53 -5.86 19.51
CA HIS A 49 -12.75 -6.84 20.27
C HIS A 49 -13.39 -8.23 20.35
N PRO A 50 -14.73 -8.40 20.48
CA PRO A 50 -15.36 -9.73 20.50
C PRO A 50 -15.23 -10.50 19.17
N LEU A 51 -14.97 -9.80 18.08
CA LEU A 51 -14.77 -10.41 16.75
C LEU A 51 -13.29 -10.70 16.45
N VAL A 52 -12.39 -10.27 17.32
CA VAL A 52 -10.96 -10.57 17.20
C VAL A 52 -10.73 -12.02 17.59
N ARG A 53 -9.91 -12.73 16.81
CA ARG A 53 -9.57 -14.13 17.08
C ARG A 53 -8.87 -14.26 18.45
N PRO A 54 -8.98 -15.39 19.17
CA PRO A 54 -8.41 -15.55 20.52
C PRO A 54 -6.90 -15.30 20.63
N ASP A 55 -6.14 -15.48 19.54
CA ASP A 55 -4.71 -15.18 19.47
C ASP A 55 -4.40 -13.70 19.21
N GLY A 56 -5.43 -12.83 19.18
CA GLY A 56 -5.30 -11.41 18.90
C GLY A 56 -5.20 -11.04 17.40
N PHE A 57 -5.31 -12.04 16.51
CA PHE A 57 -5.23 -11.78 15.07
C PHE A 57 -6.53 -11.16 14.52
N PHE A 58 -6.38 -10.12 13.72
CA PHE A 58 -7.44 -9.53 12.90
C PHE A 58 -6.84 -9.03 11.58
N PRO A 59 -7.66 -8.85 10.51
CA PRO A 59 -7.12 -8.47 9.21
C PRO A 59 -6.55 -7.05 9.22
N GLN A 60 -5.25 -6.94 8.96
CA GLN A 60 -4.58 -5.67 8.71
C GLN A 60 -4.55 -5.45 7.20
N ASN A 61 -5.28 -4.46 6.71
CA ASN A 61 -5.55 -4.29 5.28
C ASN A 61 -5.50 -2.83 4.83
N MET A 62 -4.41 -2.14 5.17
CA MET A 62 -4.17 -0.75 4.76
C MET A 62 -3.46 -0.61 3.41
N MET A 63 -3.36 -1.67 2.60
CA MET A 63 -2.67 -1.61 1.31
C MET A 63 -3.29 -0.58 0.35
N LEU A 64 -4.63 -0.44 0.35
CA LEU A 64 -5.29 0.59 -0.45
C LEU A 64 -4.92 2.01 -0.01
N SER A 65 -4.69 2.24 1.28
CA SER A 65 -4.18 3.51 1.79
C SER A 65 -2.77 3.80 1.27
N SER A 66 -1.91 2.79 1.16
CA SER A 66 -0.60 2.92 0.50
C SER A 66 -0.73 3.30 -0.97
N PHE A 67 -1.71 2.73 -1.70
CA PHE A 67 -1.97 3.12 -3.09
C PHE A 67 -2.52 4.54 -3.21
N VAL A 68 -3.33 5.01 -2.28
CA VAL A 68 -3.78 6.42 -2.24
C VAL A 68 -2.59 7.35 -2.11
N ILE A 69 -1.69 7.09 -1.18
CA ILE A 69 -0.46 7.87 -0.98
C ILE A 69 0.39 7.86 -2.25
N LEU A 70 0.58 6.68 -2.85
CA LEU A 70 1.31 6.52 -4.09
C LEU A 70 0.69 7.35 -5.21
N LEU A 71 -0.62 7.27 -5.43
CA LEU A 71 -1.31 8.00 -6.50
C LEU A 71 -1.16 9.52 -6.36
N VAL A 72 -1.13 10.05 -5.13
CA VAL A 72 -0.82 11.48 -4.88
C VAL A 72 0.61 11.78 -5.32
N ALA A 73 1.58 10.96 -4.94
CA ALA A 73 2.98 11.14 -5.34
C ALA A 73 3.15 11.06 -6.87
N LEU A 74 2.54 10.06 -7.52
CA LEU A 74 2.58 9.90 -8.98
C LEU A 74 1.96 11.10 -9.71
N GLN A 75 0.86 11.65 -9.18
CA GLN A 75 0.26 12.87 -9.74
C GLN A 75 1.20 14.07 -9.61
N GLY A 76 1.92 14.19 -8.49
CA GLY A 76 2.96 15.20 -8.30
C GLY A 76 4.06 15.10 -9.35
N ILE A 77 4.59 13.87 -9.56
CA ILE A 77 5.62 13.61 -10.58
C ILE A 77 5.09 13.93 -11.99
N ALA A 78 3.85 13.53 -12.31
CA ALA A 78 3.24 13.81 -13.60
C ALA A 78 3.16 15.33 -13.86
N TRP A 79 2.79 16.13 -12.88
CA TRP A 79 2.77 17.58 -13.00
C TRP A 79 4.17 18.20 -13.14
N ILE A 80 5.18 17.64 -12.49
CA ILE A 80 6.58 18.08 -12.68
C ILE A 80 7.02 17.78 -14.12
N GLN A 81 6.70 16.61 -14.65
CA GLN A 81 6.99 16.26 -16.05
C GLN A 81 6.27 17.17 -17.06
N GLU A 82 5.06 17.66 -16.70
CA GLU A 82 4.31 18.67 -17.47
C GLU A 82 4.82 20.11 -17.25
N ARG A 83 5.95 20.31 -16.54
CA ARG A 83 6.52 21.62 -16.16
C ARG A 83 5.63 22.48 -15.25
N LYS A 84 4.64 21.88 -14.57
CA LYS A 84 3.76 22.54 -13.60
C LYS A 84 4.36 22.43 -12.18
N TYR A 85 5.55 22.98 -11.99
CA TYR A 85 6.35 22.80 -10.75
C TYR A 85 5.63 23.28 -9.48
N LEU A 86 4.90 24.42 -9.55
CA LEU A 86 4.18 24.98 -8.41
C LEU A 86 3.10 24.05 -7.84
N LYS A 87 2.54 23.17 -8.65
CA LYS A 87 1.58 22.14 -8.22
C LYS A 87 2.27 20.81 -7.95
N GLY A 88 3.22 20.44 -8.80
CA GLY A 88 3.85 19.14 -8.76
C GLY A 88 4.72 18.91 -7.53
N ILE A 89 5.60 19.87 -7.20
CA ILE A 89 6.52 19.73 -6.06
C ILE A 89 5.77 19.59 -4.72
N PRO A 90 4.83 20.49 -4.36
CA PRO A 90 4.09 20.33 -3.11
C PRO A 90 3.29 19.02 -3.06
N THR A 91 2.67 18.61 -4.17
CA THR A 91 1.88 17.37 -4.21
C THR A 91 2.75 16.12 -4.05
N LEU A 92 3.98 16.12 -4.60
CA LEU A 92 4.93 15.01 -4.41
C LEU A 92 5.48 14.99 -2.98
N LEU A 93 5.85 16.16 -2.44
CA LEU A 93 6.45 16.25 -1.12
C LEU A 93 5.45 16.04 0.02
N PHE A 94 4.18 16.38 -0.18
CA PHE A 94 3.15 16.28 0.85
C PHE A 94 3.08 14.88 1.49
N PRO A 95 2.89 13.77 0.77
CA PRO A 95 2.82 12.46 1.40
C PRO A 95 4.16 12.02 2.02
N ILE A 96 5.30 12.47 1.48
CA ILE A 96 6.63 12.13 1.99
C ILE A 96 6.90 12.84 3.32
N LEU A 97 6.53 14.11 3.42
CA LEU A 97 6.77 14.93 4.62
C LEU A 97 5.65 14.80 5.66
N LEU A 98 4.52 14.18 5.30
CA LEU A 98 3.37 14.05 6.19
C LEU A 98 3.71 13.41 7.56
N PRO A 99 4.56 12.36 7.67
CA PRO A 99 4.97 11.85 8.97
C PRO A 99 5.62 12.90 9.87
N LEU A 100 6.48 13.74 9.30
CA LEU A 100 7.14 14.82 10.04
C LEU A 100 6.16 15.91 10.46
N LEU A 101 5.23 16.26 9.56
CA LEU A 101 4.18 17.25 9.86
C LEU A 101 3.22 16.77 10.95
N MET A 102 2.97 15.47 11.03
CA MET A 102 2.10 14.87 12.04
C MET A 102 2.80 14.61 13.38
N LEU A 103 4.13 14.58 13.41
CA LEU A 103 4.91 14.28 14.62
C LEU A 103 4.54 15.15 15.82
N PRO A 104 4.44 16.49 15.74
CA PRO A 104 4.04 17.32 16.88
C PRO A 104 2.67 16.95 17.45
N PHE A 105 1.72 16.62 16.58
CA PHE A 105 0.38 16.22 17.00
C PHE A 105 0.38 14.87 17.71
N TYR A 106 1.18 13.90 17.25
CA TYR A 106 1.35 12.62 17.93
C TYR A 106 2.01 12.80 19.30
N LEU A 107 3.03 13.64 19.42
CA LEU A 107 3.66 13.96 20.71
C LEU A 107 2.67 14.62 21.69
N LEU A 108 1.85 15.55 21.21
CA LEU A 108 0.80 16.18 22.02
C LEU A 108 -0.29 15.18 22.44
N SER A 109 -0.54 14.14 21.64
CA SER A 109 -1.57 13.14 21.92
C SER A 109 -1.20 12.20 23.07
N VAL A 110 0.06 12.08 23.45
CA VAL A 110 0.52 11.22 24.55
C VAL A 110 -0.23 11.56 25.86
N ASN A 111 -0.45 12.85 26.12
CA ASN A 111 -1.16 13.32 27.30
C ASN A 111 -2.65 13.68 27.05
N LYS A 112 -3.15 13.42 25.84
CA LYS A 112 -4.51 13.78 25.41
C LYS A 112 -5.17 12.62 24.66
N PRO A 113 -5.80 11.67 25.36
CA PRO A 113 -6.33 10.44 24.73
C PRO A 113 -7.34 10.71 23.62
N MET A 114 -8.18 11.76 23.76
CA MET A 114 -9.13 12.15 22.73
C MET A 114 -8.42 12.60 21.43
N LEU A 115 -7.32 13.35 21.55
CA LEU A 115 -6.51 13.74 20.38
C LEU A 115 -5.88 12.52 19.73
N GLY A 116 -5.35 11.58 20.53
CA GLY A 116 -4.79 10.32 20.03
C GLY A 116 -5.84 9.48 19.27
N PHE A 117 -7.07 9.40 19.78
CA PHE A 117 -8.17 8.73 19.10
C PHE A 117 -8.51 9.38 17.76
N LEU A 118 -8.61 10.72 17.71
CA LEU A 118 -8.88 11.45 16.47
C LEU A 118 -7.76 11.31 15.45
N LEU A 119 -6.50 11.40 15.86
CA LEU A 119 -5.36 11.19 14.97
C LEU A 119 -5.32 9.78 14.41
N LYS A 120 -5.63 8.77 15.24
CA LYS A 120 -5.76 7.40 14.80
C LYS A 120 -6.87 7.25 13.76
N LEU A 121 -8.05 7.82 14.01
CA LEU A 121 -9.16 7.80 13.05
C LEU A 121 -8.78 8.46 11.72
N LEU A 122 -8.15 9.64 11.75
CA LEU A 122 -7.67 10.33 10.56
C LEU A 122 -6.65 9.51 9.77
N ASN A 123 -5.70 8.88 10.46
CA ASN A 123 -4.67 8.06 9.81
C ASN A 123 -5.25 6.80 9.16
N PHE A 124 -6.24 6.15 9.78
CA PHE A 124 -6.88 4.98 9.18
C PHE A 124 -7.82 5.33 8.02
N THR A 125 -8.31 6.57 7.95
CA THR A 125 -9.37 6.95 6.99
C THR A 125 -8.92 7.99 5.98
N VAL A 126 -8.89 9.26 6.39
CA VAL A 126 -8.80 10.41 5.47
C VAL A 126 -7.35 10.74 5.12
N LEU A 127 -6.44 10.65 6.07
CA LEU A 127 -5.06 11.11 5.92
C LEU A 127 -4.06 10.01 6.29
N PRO A 128 -3.97 8.95 5.47
CA PRO A 128 -3.05 7.87 5.78
C PRO A 128 -1.58 8.33 5.74
N VAL A 129 -0.83 7.94 6.74
CA VAL A 129 0.60 8.26 6.88
C VAL A 129 1.41 7.00 6.62
N HIS A 130 2.27 7.02 5.60
CA HIS A 130 2.97 5.84 5.08
C HIS A 130 3.81 5.10 6.14
N THR A 131 4.31 5.79 7.16
CA THR A 131 5.11 5.18 8.24
C THR A 131 4.30 4.34 9.23
N PHE A 132 2.98 4.52 9.27
CA PHE A 132 2.07 3.77 10.15
C PHE A 132 1.35 2.62 9.45
N ILE A 133 1.62 2.43 8.15
CA ILE A 133 1.01 1.35 7.37
C ILE A 133 1.92 0.13 7.39
N SER A 134 1.44 -0.97 7.95
CA SER A 134 2.17 -2.25 7.99
C SER A 134 2.22 -2.95 6.64
N ASP A 135 1.13 -2.83 5.84
CA ASP A 135 1.00 -3.46 4.52
C ASP A 135 1.51 -2.54 3.41
N GLY A 136 2.81 -2.50 3.20
CA GLY A 136 3.43 -1.74 2.13
C GLY A 136 4.08 -0.42 2.58
N GLY A 137 3.30 0.54 3.07
CA GLY A 137 3.80 1.80 3.64
C GLY A 137 4.87 2.51 2.81
N THR A 138 5.96 2.89 3.46
CA THR A 138 7.10 3.60 2.85
C THR A 138 7.73 2.83 1.70
N TRP A 139 7.85 1.51 1.88
CA TRP A 139 8.49 0.65 0.91
C TRP A 139 7.71 0.60 -0.41
N LEU A 140 6.41 0.34 -0.34
CA LEU A 140 5.54 0.31 -1.51
C LEU A 140 5.51 1.65 -2.23
N LEU A 141 5.56 2.77 -1.48
CA LEU A 141 5.66 4.11 -2.04
C LEU A 141 6.93 4.29 -2.85
N LEU A 142 8.10 3.92 -2.30
CA LEU A 142 9.39 4.05 -2.99
C LEU A 142 9.45 3.16 -4.23
N THR A 143 9.02 1.90 -4.10
CA THR A 143 8.96 0.95 -5.22
C THR A 143 8.05 1.46 -6.33
N GLY A 144 6.85 1.94 -5.99
CA GLY A 144 5.90 2.46 -6.95
C GLY A 144 6.40 3.71 -7.67
N ILE A 145 7.09 4.62 -6.97
CA ILE A 145 7.73 5.80 -7.60
C ILE A 145 8.82 5.34 -8.57
N ALA A 146 9.71 4.42 -8.17
CA ALA A 146 10.78 3.92 -9.03
C ALA A 146 10.24 3.23 -10.30
N MET A 147 9.22 2.39 -10.15
CA MET A 147 8.53 1.75 -11.28
C MET A 147 7.93 2.80 -12.22
N TYR A 148 7.17 3.77 -11.67
CA TYR A 148 6.54 4.81 -12.47
C TYR A 148 7.55 5.67 -13.24
N LEU A 149 8.71 5.98 -12.68
CA LEU A 149 9.75 6.72 -13.41
C LEU A 149 10.26 5.95 -14.63
N CYS A 150 10.16 4.62 -14.59
CA CYS A 150 10.60 3.72 -15.67
C CYS A 150 9.44 3.20 -16.54
N HIS A 151 8.19 3.59 -16.31
CA HIS A 151 6.96 3.02 -16.91
C HIS A 151 6.90 3.03 -18.44
N LYS A 152 7.67 3.89 -19.11
CA LYS A 152 7.74 3.93 -20.59
C LYS A 152 8.34 2.67 -21.22
N ASN A 153 9.02 1.83 -20.44
CA ASN A 153 9.62 0.60 -20.89
C ASN A 153 9.40 -0.50 -19.83
N LEU A 154 8.58 -1.48 -20.14
CA LEU A 154 8.20 -2.57 -19.24
C LEU A 154 9.41 -3.26 -18.61
N LYS A 155 10.47 -3.52 -19.41
CA LYS A 155 11.69 -4.17 -18.88
C LYS A 155 12.39 -3.30 -17.84
N LYS A 156 12.45 -1.97 -18.06
CA LYS A 156 13.05 -1.04 -17.10
C LYS A 156 12.19 -0.87 -15.86
N GLU A 157 10.86 -0.88 -16.00
CA GLU A 157 9.92 -0.82 -14.90
C GLU A 157 10.06 -2.06 -13.99
N VAL A 158 10.08 -3.25 -14.59
CA VAL A 158 10.29 -4.49 -13.83
C VAL A 158 11.69 -4.55 -13.23
N LEU A 159 12.73 -4.06 -13.93
CA LEU A 159 14.07 -3.97 -13.37
C LEU A 159 14.11 -3.01 -12.16
N ALA A 160 13.42 -1.87 -12.22
CA ALA A 160 13.30 -0.95 -11.10
C ALA A 160 12.64 -1.64 -9.90
N PHE A 161 11.54 -2.38 -10.11
CA PHE A 161 10.91 -3.19 -9.07
C PHE A 161 11.89 -4.17 -8.44
N VAL A 162 12.55 -5.00 -9.24
CA VAL A 162 13.51 -6.01 -8.75
C VAL A 162 14.65 -5.36 -7.99
N SER A 163 15.22 -4.26 -8.51
CA SER A 163 16.34 -3.56 -7.87
C SER A 163 15.96 -3.01 -6.50
N VAL A 164 14.79 -2.36 -6.38
CA VAL A 164 14.32 -1.81 -5.11
C VAL A 164 13.99 -2.94 -4.12
N SER A 165 13.36 -4.03 -4.56
CA SER A 165 13.07 -5.21 -3.73
C SER A 165 14.36 -5.90 -3.23
N LEU A 166 15.38 -6.01 -4.07
CA LEU A 166 16.69 -6.55 -3.68
C LEU A 166 17.38 -5.68 -2.64
N VAL A 167 17.40 -4.36 -2.84
CA VAL A 167 18.00 -3.42 -1.87
C VAL A 167 17.33 -3.57 -0.51
N TRP A 168 16.00 -3.68 -0.47
CA TRP A 168 15.28 -3.87 0.78
C TRP A 168 15.57 -5.22 1.44
N ALA A 169 15.57 -6.29 0.67
CA ALA A 169 15.92 -7.61 1.19
C ALA A 169 17.34 -7.61 1.78
N LEU A 170 18.29 -6.95 1.10
CA LEU A 170 19.65 -6.80 1.61
C LEU A 170 19.71 -5.99 2.90
N ILE A 171 18.98 -4.87 2.99
CA ILE A 171 18.90 -4.07 4.21
C ILE A 171 18.31 -4.90 5.35
N ALA A 172 17.24 -5.65 5.10
CA ALA A 172 16.62 -6.51 6.11
C ALA A 172 17.57 -7.60 6.59
N ILE A 173 18.33 -8.24 5.69
CA ILE A 173 19.33 -9.27 6.01
C ILE A 173 20.49 -8.68 6.84
N VAL A 174 21.02 -7.53 6.44
CA VAL A 174 22.15 -6.89 7.14
C VAL A 174 21.76 -6.44 8.55
N LEU A 175 20.57 -5.85 8.71
CA LEU A 175 20.11 -5.35 10.00
C LEU A 175 19.67 -6.46 10.96
N SER A 176 18.96 -7.47 10.44
CA SER A 176 18.35 -8.52 11.27
C SER A 176 19.23 -9.73 11.45
N ARG A 177 20.25 -9.91 10.59
CA ARG A 177 21.15 -11.10 10.55
C ARG A 177 20.38 -12.41 10.74
N PRO A 178 19.33 -12.66 9.91
CA PRO A 178 18.45 -13.80 10.11
C PRO A 178 19.19 -15.13 9.92
N SER A 179 18.75 -16.15 10.66
CA SER A 179 19.16 -17.52 10.35
C SER A 179 18.55 -17.94 9.00
N PHE A 180 19.07 -19.03 8.40
CA PHE A 180 18.48 -19.55 7.16
C PHE A 180 16.99 -19.88 7.31
N HIS A 181 16.60 -20.44 8.45
CA HIS A 181 15.21 -20.72 8.76
C HIS A 181 14.38 -19.42 8.83
N ASP A 182 14.86 -18.37 9.50
CA ASP A 182 14.16 -17.08 9.57
C ASP A 182 14.03 -16.43 8.19
N LEU A 183 15.05 -16.55 7.33
CA LEU A 183 15.00 -16.03 5.97
C LEU A 183 13.92 -16.70 5.12
N MET A 184 13.66 -17.99 5.35
CA MET A 184 12.66 -18.76 4.60
C MET A 184 11.24 -18.61 5.14
N PHE A 185 11.06 -18.39 6.44
CA PHE A 185 9.74 -18.45 7.07
C PHE A 185 9.28 -17.14 7.72
N LYS A 186 10.21 -16.24 8.07
CA LYS A 186 9.90 -14.98 8.74
C LYS A 186 10.15 -13.77 7.83
N TYR A 187 11.30 -13.72 7.19
CA TYR A 187 11.70 -12.61 6.30
C TYR A 187 11.47 -12.98 4.83
N ILE A 188 10.22 -13.27 4.48
CA ILE A 188 9.82 -13.78 3.15
C ILE A 188 9.58 -12.66 2.12
N GLU A 189 9.90 -11.40 2.45
CA GLU A 189 9.71 -10.24 1.58
C GLU A 189 10.48 -10.38 0.26
N TRP A 190 11.68 -10.98 0.28
CA TRP A 190 12.47 -11.24 -0.93
C TRP A 190 11.74 -12.08 -1.99
N MET A 191 10.74 -12.88 -1.59
CA MET A 191 9.93 -13.67 -2.51
C MET A 191 9.04 -12.80 -3.43
N GLU A 192 8.87 -11.50 -3.13
CA GLU A 192 8.16 -10.57 -4.01
C GLU A 192 8.76 -10.49 -5.41
N ILE A 193 10.07 -10.71 -5.53
CA ILE A 193 10.81 -10.70 -6.80
C ILE A 193 10.23 -11.70 -7.81
N PHE A 194 9.63 -12.80 -7.35
CA PHE A 194 8.97 -13.77 -8.22
C PHE A 194 7.70 -13.21 -8.92
N ALA A 195 7.26 -12.02 -8.59
CA ALA A 195 6.23 -11.32 -9.37
C ALA A 195 6.77 -10.76 -10.70
N ALA A 196 8.09 -10.54 -10.81
CA ALA A 196 8.71 -9.96 -12.00
C ALA A 196 8.46 -10.74 -13.30
N PRO A 197 8.57 -12.08 -13.37
CA PRO A 197 8.20 -12.86 -14.55
C PRO A 197 6.74 -12.64 -14.98
N LEU A 198 5.82 -12.54 -14.00
CA LEU A 198 4.40 -12.31 -14.29
C LEU A 198 4.16 -10.90 -14.85
N MET A 199 4.86 -9.89 -14.32
CA MET A 199 4.83 -8.53 -14.87
C MET A 199 5.36 -8.49 -16.31
N LEU A 200 6.43 -9.23 -16.61
CA LEU A 200 7.00 -9.29 -17.97
C LEU A 200 6.06 -9.97 -18.99
N CYS A 201 5.12 -10.80 -18.53
CA CYS A 201 4.08 -11.38 -19.39
C CYS A 201 2.98 -10.39 -19.76
N TYR A 202 2.98 -9.18 -19.20
CA TYR A 202 1.98 -8.15 -19.51
C TYR A 202 2.14 -7.65 -20.95
N ASN A 203 1.07 -7.71 -21.73
CA ASN A 203 1.06 -7.36 -23.15
C ASN A 203 0.60 -5.91 -23.43
N GLY A 204 0.40 -5.09 -22.41
CA GLY A 204 -0.08 -3.71 -22.55
C GLY A 204 -1.57 -3.60 -22.96
N GLN A 205 -2.28 -4.70 -23.11
CA GLN A 205 -3.67 -4.67 -23.53
C GLN A 205 -4.63 -4.68 -22.34
N ARG A 206 -5.72 -3.94 -22.49
CA ARG A 206 -6.78 -3.97 -21.49
C ARG A 206 -7.50 -5.30 -21.52
N GLY A 207 -7.45 -6.04 -20.42
CA GLY A 207 -8.18 -7.29 -20.27
C GLY A 207 -9.70 -7.12 -20.36
N LYS A 208 -10.40 -8.21 -20.74
CA LYS A 208 -11.88 -8.26 -20.77
C LYS A 208 -12.53 -8.29 -19.38
N GLY A 209 -11.77 -8.08 -18.32
CA GLY A 209 -12.23 -8.20 -16.94
C GLY A 209 -13.34 -7.23 -16.55
N SER A 210 -14.14 -7.62 -15.57
CA SER A 210 -15.17 -6.76 -14.97
C SER A 210 -14.52 -5.59 -14.24
N LYS A 211 -14.94 -4.38 -14.55
CA LYS A 211 -14.45 -3.14 -13.95
C LYS A 211 -14.60 -3.11 -12.42
N TYR A 212 -15.61 -3.81 -11.91
CA TYR A 212 -15.93 -3.83 -10.48
C TYR A 212 -15.32 -5.03 -9.74
N LEU A 213 -14.84 -6.04 -10.48
CA LEU A 213 -14.30 -7.26 -9.89
C LEU A 213 -13.21 -6.95 -8.86
N PHE A 214 -12.26 -6.09 -9.20
CA PHE A 214 -11.18 -5.71 -8.30
C PHE A 214 -11.68 -5.04 -7.02
N TYR A 215 -12.60 -4.10 -7.14
CA TYR A 215 -13.12 -3.34 -6.00
C TYR A 215 -13.97 -4.18 -5.03
N VAL A 216 -14.63 -5.20 -5.55
CA VAL A 216 -15.43 -6.13 -4.73
C VAL A 216 -14.57 -7.28 -4.23
N PHE A 217 -13.73 -7.86 -5.09
CA PHE A 217 -12.90 -9.01 -4.76
C PHE A 217 -11.93 -8.72 -3.62
N TYR A 218 -11.27 -7.54 -3.64
CA TYR A 218 -10.26 -7.20 -2.64
C TYR A 218 -10.79 -7.19 -1.20
N PRO A 219 -11.87 -6.47 -0.86
CA PRO A 219 -12.43 -6.55 0.50
C PRO A 219 -13.02 -7.93 0.79
N THR A 220 -13.76 -8.50 -0.17
CA THR A 220 -14.49 -9.75 0.07
C THR A 220 -13.57 -10.90 0.42
N HIS A 221 -12.47 -11.10 -0.32
CA HIS A 221 -11.58 -12.22 -0.04
C HIS A 221 -10.87 -12.08 1.32
N ILE A 222 -10.50 -10.87 1.73
CA ILE A 222 -9.84 -10.63 3.03
C ILE A 222 -10.79 -10.99 4.18
N TYR A 223 -12.00 -10.45 4.16
CA TYR A 223 -12.95 -10.69 5.25
C TYR A 223 -13.54 -12.10 5.22
N LEU A 224 -13.73 -12.69 4.03
CA LEU A 224 -14.13 -14.09 3.92
C LEU A 224 -13.08 -15.03 4.51
N LEU A 225 -11.81 -14.85 4.14
CA LEU A 225 -10.71 -15.65 4.69
C LEU A 225 -10.56 -15.44 6.18
N TYR A 226 -10.76 -14.22 6.67
CA TYR A 226 -10.77 -13.94 8.11
C TYR A 226 -11.90 -14.67 8.82
N ALA A 227 -13.13 -14.57 8.33
CA ALA A 227 -14.28 -15.26 8.90
C ALA A 227 -14.06 -16.78 8.96
N LEU A 228 -13.54 -17.38 7.87
CA LEU A 228 -13.16 -18.79 7.84
C LEU A 228 -12.07 -19.08 8.87
N SER A 229 -11.06 -18.22 9.01
CA SER A 229 -9.99 -18.42 9.99
C SER A 229 -10.49 -18.37 11.43
N VAL A 230 -11.52 -17.59 11.74
CA VAL A 230 -12.15 -17.55 13.07
C VAL A 230 -12.95 -18.83 13.34
N ILE A 231 -13.69 -19.33 12.32
CA ILE A 231 -14.50 -20.55 12.44
C ILE A 231 -13.60 -21.79 12.64
N PHE A 232 -12.50 -21.88 11.90
CA PHE A 232 -11.59 -23.03 11.94
C PHE A 232 -10.47 -22.89 12.96
N TYR A 233 -10.37 -21.76 13.67
CA TYR A 233 -9.42 -21.58 14.73
C TYR A 233 -9.89 -22.31 15.98
N ARG A 234 -9.21 -23.39 16.32
CA ARG A 234 -9.42 -24.17 17.55
C ARG A 234 -8.15 -24.20 18.37
#